data_bf6e7c01d45dabdd93c610f07d1ecf1a
#
_entry.id   bf6e7c01d45dabdd93c610f07d1ecf1a
#
_cell.length_a   1.000
_cell.length_b   1.000
_cell.length_c   1.000
_cell.angle_alpha   90.00
_cell.angle_beta   90.00
_cell.angle_gamma   90.00
#
_symmetry.space_group_name_H-M   'P 1'
#
loop_
_entity.id
_entity.type
_entity.pdbx_description
1 polymer ?
#
loop_
_entity_poly.entity_id
_entity_poly.type
_entity_poly.pdbx_seq_one_letter_code
_entity_poly.pdbx_strand_id
1 'polypeptide(L)'
;MEEHLNRLVDHIDGALGAALLNADGVVVHAVEPGKNLRLTHGLSEFGLVAKQLTSLDELSDLGEPLSFKFDSSDRTLLLRPLGPKYFVALWIKATHDALRAQFQLRIVSADLMALV
;
A
#
# COMPACT_ATOMS: atom_id res chain seq x y z
N MET A 1 -4.89 9.47 11.43
CA MET A 1 -4.43 8.61 10.32
C MET A 1 -5.54 8.26 9.32
N GLU A 2 -6.73 7.88 9.76
CA GLU A 2 -7.83 7.54 8.85
C GLU A 2 -8.23 8.68 7.91
N GLU A 3 -8.22 9.92 8.37
CA GLU A 3 -8.47 11.09 7.52
C GLU A 3 -7.50 11.15 6.34
N HIS A 4 -6.22 10.89 6.60
CA HIS A 4 -5.19 10.92 5.55
C HIS A 4 -5.38 9.77 4.57
N LEU A 5 -5.76 8.60 5.05
CA LEU A 5 -6.07 7.46 4.19
C LEU A 5 -7.33 7.72 3.35
N ASN A 6 -8.34 8.35 3.91
CA ASN A 6 -9.54 8.76 3.17
C ASN A 6 -9.21 9.76 2.07
N ARG A 7 -8.35 10.75 2.35
CA ARG A 7 -7.89 11.70 1.35
C ARG A 7 -7.14 11.01 0.22
N LEU A 8 -6.30 10.04 0.57
CA LEU A 8 -5.56 9.26 -0.43
C LEU A 8 -6.52 8.55 -1.38
N VAL A 9 -7.53 7.88 -0.84
CA VAL A 9 -8.55 7.19 -1.65
C VAL A 9 -9.33 8.18 -2.50
N ASP A 10 -9.69 9.34 -1.95
CA ASP A 10 -10.48 10.35 -2.68
C ASP A 10 -9.68 11.01 -3.81
N HIS A 11 -8.37 11.15 -3.66
CA HIS A 11 -7.52 11.85 -4.62
C HIS A 11 -6.98 10.95 -5.75
N ILE A 12 -7.02 9.64 -5.57
CA ILE A 12 -6.49 8.72 -6.58
C ILE A 12 -7.64 8.08 -7.34
N ASP A 13 -7.71 8.35 -8.64
CA ASP A 13 -8.72 7.76 -9.52
C ASP A 13 -8.62 6.24 -9.51
N GLY A 14 -9.76 5.59 -9.35
CA GLY A 14 -9.83 4.14 -9.31
C GLY A 14 -9.44 3.52 -7.97
N ALA A 15 -9.11 4.33 -6.97
CA ALA A 15 -8.81 3.82 -5.63
C ALA A 15 -10.04 3.18 -4.99
N LEU A 16 -9.86 1.98 -4.46
CA LEU A 16 -10.91 1.19 -3.82
C LEU A 16 -10.81 1.25 -2.30
N GLY A 17 -9.61 1.44 -1.79
CA GLY A 17 -9.35 1.51 -0.36
C GLY A 17 -7.87 1.64 -0.08
N ALA A 18 -7.54 1.99 1.16
CA ALA A 18 -6.17 2.15 1.60
C ALA A 18 -6.01 1.64 3.03
N ALA A 19 -4.78 1.30 3.40
CA ALA A 19 -4.47 0.80 4.73
C ALA A 19 -3.06 1.21 5.14
N LEU A 20 -2.86 1.26 6.45
CA LEU A 20 -1.54 1.36 7.05
C LEU A 20 -1.23 0.02 7.73
N LEU A 21 -0.09 -0.57 7.42
CA LEU A 21 0.39 -1.79 8.05
C LEU A 21 1.67 -1.48 8.82
N ASN A 22 1.90 -2.22 9.91
CA ASN A 22 3.19 -2.15 10.58
C ASN A 22 4.22 -3.04 9.85
N ALA A 23 5.46 -3.05 10.34
CA ALA A 23 6.55 -3.81 9.73
C ALA A 23 6.31 -5.33 9.76
N ASP A 24 5.45 -5.82 10.64
CA ASP A 24 5.10 -7.25 10.72
C ASP A 24 3.92 -7.63 9.83
N GLY A 25 3.42 -6.67 9.04
CA GLY A 25 2.30 -6.90 8.14
C GLY A 25 0.93 -6.79 8.78
N VAL A 26 0.86 -6.34 10.04
CA VAL A 26 -0.42 -6.18 10.75
C VAL A 26 -1.09 -4.88 10.31
N VAL A 27 -2.35 -4.95 9.93
CA VAL A 27 -3.15 -3.78 9.55
C VAL A 27 -3.45 -2.95 10.80
N VAL A 28 -2.99 -1.70 10.82
CA VAL A 28 -3.16 -0.77 11.93
C VAL A 28 -4.37 0.13 11.69
N HIS A 29 -4.51 0.65 10.47
CA HIS A 29 -5.64 1.46 10.05
C HIS A 29 -6.05 1.05 8.65
N ALA A 30 -7.35 1.16 8.34
CA ALA A 30 -7.85 0.88 7.00
C ALA A 30 -9.07 1.72 6.70
N VAL A 31 -9.20 2.13 5.44
CA VAL A 31 -10.39 2.81 4.93
C VAL A 31 -10.85 2.11 3.67
N GLU A 32 -12.14 1.83 3.59
CA GLU A 32 -12.74 1.06 2.54
C GLU A 32 -14.13 1.63 2.25
N PRO A 33 -14.22 2.65 1.35
CA PRO A 33 -15.49 3.33 1.07
C PRO A 33 -16.59 2.38 0.58
N GLY A 34 -16.22 1.35 -0.17
CA GLY A 34 -17.16 0.31 -0.59
C GLY A 34 -17.18 -0.82 0.42
N LYS A 35 -18.17 -0.86 1.28
CA LYS A 35 -18.24 -1.74 2.45
C LYS A 35 -18.19 -3.25 2.17
N ASN A 36 -18.36 -3.69 0.92
CA ASN A 36 -18.45 -5.10 0.57
C ASN A 36 -17.20 -5.66 -0.12
N LEU A 37 -16.13 -4.87 -0.21
CA LEU A 37 -14.96 -5.25 -1.00
C LEU A 37 -13.98 -6.17 -0.26
N ARG A 38 -14.03 -6.19 1.06
CA ARG A 38 -13.14 -7.01 1.90
C ARG A 38 -11.66 -6.83 1.54
N LEU A 39 -11.23 -5.61 1.27
CA LEU A 39 -9.88 -5.32 0.80
C LEU A 39 -8.81 -5.72 1.80
N THR A 40 -9.10 -5.59 3.10
CA THR A 40 -8.14 -5.95 4.14
C THR A 40 -8.04 -7.46 4.38
N HIS A 41 -8.96 -8.24 3.80
CA HIS A 41 -8.92 -9.68 3.91
C HIS A 41 -7.69 -10.22 3.17
N GLY A 42 -6.80 -10.87 3.87
CA GLY A 42 -5.55 -11.37 3.30
C GLY A 42 -4.45 -10.33 3.12
N LEU A 43 -4.70 -9.06 3.46
CA LEU A 43 -3.70 -8.00 3.28
C LEU A 43 -2.44 -8.24 4.11
N SER A 44 -2.58 -8.82 5.31
CA SER A 44 -1.44 -9.13 6.17
C SER A 44 -0.48 -10.15 5.53
N GLU A 45 -0.97 -11.06 4.71
CA GLU A 45 -0.13 -12.01 3.97
C GLU A 45 0.75 -11.29 2.96
N PHE A 46 0.22 -10.30 2.25
CA PHE A 46 1.03 -9.46 1.35
C PHE A 46 2.06 -8.65 2.12
N GLY A 47 1.70 -8.13 3.29
CA GLY A 47 2.63 -7.43 4.17
C GLY A 47 3.77 -8.32 4.63
N LEU A 48 3.49 -9.58 4.98
CA LEU A 48 4.51 -10.55 5.35
C LEU A 48 5.44 -10.87 4.18
N VAL A 49 4.91 -11.02 2.97
CA VAL A 49 5.74 -11.24 1.78
C VAL A 49 6.65 -10.05 1.54
N ALA A 50 6.13 -8.82 1.62
CA ALA A 50 6.93 -7.61 1.47
C ALA A 50 8.04 -7.55 2.51
N LYS A 51 7.74 -7.88 3.77
CA LYS A 51 8.74 -7.94 4.84
C LYS A 51 9.84 -8.96 4.53
N GLN A 52 9.46 -10.15 4.08
CA GLN A 52 10.42 -11.18 3.72
C GLN A 52 11.33 -10.75 2.58
N LEU A 53 10.77 -10.11 1.55
CA LEU A 53 11.53 -9.60 0.42
C LEU A 53 12.50 -8.49 0.82
N THR A 54 12.12 -7.61 1.73
CA THR A 54 13.00 -6.55 2.21
C THR A 54 14.15 -7.07 3.07
N SER A 55 14.03 -8.24 3.65
CA SER A 55 15.06 -8.83 4.50
C SER A 55 15.94 -9.87 3.81
N LEU A 56 15.74 -10.16 2.52
CA LEU A 56 16.58 -11.09 1.77
C LEU A 56 17.91 -10.44 1.40
N ASP A 57 19.01 -11.08 1.78
CA ASP A 57 20.36 -10.60 1.47
C ASP A 57 20.62 -10.50 -0.02
N GLU A 58 20.07 -11.41 -0.82
CA GLU A 58 20.22 -11.41 -2.28
C GLU A 58 19.64 -10.17 -2.92
N LEU A 59 18.66 -9.53 -2.29
CA LEU A 59 18.05 -8.30 -2.81
C LEU A 59 18.81 -7.05 -2.39
N SER A 60 19.75 -7.14 -1.46
CA SER A 60 20.53 -6.00 -0.99
C SER A 60 21.32 -5.34 -2.13
N ASP A 61 21.75 -6.14 -3.11
CA ASP A 61 22.49 -5.64 -4.28
C ASP A 61 21.62 -4.78 -5.22
N LEU A 62 20.29 -4.89 -5.10
CA LEU A 62 19.34 -4.10 -5.88
C LEU A 62 19.04 -2.75 -5.22
N GLY A 63 19.48 -2.54 -3.98
CA GLY A 63 19.14 -1.39 -3.18
C GLY A 63 17.86 -1.60 -2.38
N GLU A 64 17.44 -0.55 -1.67
CA GLU A 64 16.21 -0.61 -0.87
C GLU A 64 14.98 -0.67 -1.77
N PRO A 65 14.02 -1.56 -1.49
CA PRO A 65 12.77 -1.60 -2.25
C PRO A 65 11.95 -0.34 -1.98
N LEU A 66 11.45 0.28 -3.06
CA LEU A 66 10.64 1.50 -3.00
C LEU A 66 9.14 1.22 -3.04
N SER A 67 8.74 0.14 -3.68
CA SER A 67 7.35 -0.23 -3.80
C SER A 67 7.19 -1.68 -4.23
N PHE A 68 6.02 -2.24 -3.94
CA PHE A 68 5.61 -3.56 -4.38
C PHE A 68 4.27 -3.42 -5.11
N LYS A 69 4.10 -4.16 -6.18
CA LYS A 69 2.87 -4.18 -6.96
C LYS A 69 2.42 -5.62 -7.15
N PHE A 70 1.18 -5.90 -6.80
CA PHE A 70 0.56 -7.21 -6.96
C PHE A 70 -0.68 -7.05 -7.85
N ASP A 71 -0.62 -7.59 -9.06
CA ASP A 71 -1.72 -7.52 -10.01
C ASP A 71 -2.57 -8.78 -9.95
N SER A 72 -3.89 -8.60 -9.97
CA SER A 72 -4.84 -9.67 -10.21
C SER A 72 -5.77 -9.28 -11.34
N SER A 73 -6.65 -10.19 -11.74
CA SER A 73 -7.63 -9.92 -12.80
C SER A 73 -8.62 -8.83 -12.43
N ASP A 74 -8.89 -8.64 -11.14
CA ASP A 74 -9.94 -7.74 -10.66
C ASP A 74 -9.41 -6.43 -10.08
N ARG A 75 -8.23 -6.45 -9.48
CA ARG A 75 -7.67 -5.27 -8.81
C ARG A 75 -6.17 -5.39 -8.64
N THR A 76 -5.53 -4.26 -8.39
CA THR A 76 -4.10 -4.17 -8.12
C THR A 76 -3.87 -3.65 -6.71
N LEU A 77 -2.96 -4.28 -5.99
CA LEU A 77 -2.47 -3.80 -4.70
C LEU A 77 -1.13 -3.12 -4.89
N LEU A 78 -1.02 -1.88 -4.45
CA LEU A 78 0.23 -1.15 -4.35
C LEU A 78 0.63 -1.09 -2.88
N LEU A 79 1.87 -1.48 -2.57
CA LEU A 79 2.43 -1.45 -1.23
C LEU A 79 3.70 -0.62 -1.26
N ARG A 80 3.79 0.38 -0.38
CA ARG A 80 4.94 1.26 -0.31
C ARG A 80 5.45 1.36 1.12
N PRO A 81 6.75 1.09 1.35
CA PRO A 81 7.34 1.31 2.68
C PRO A 81 7.23 2.77 3.12
N LEU A 82 6.86 2.98 4.38
CA LEU A 82 6.87 4.28 5.05
C LEU A 82 7.91 4.20 6.17
N GLY A 83 9.18 4.43 5.83
CA GLY A 83 10.27 4.22 6.77
C GLY A 83 10.42 2.74 7.14
N PRO A 84 11.16 2.43 8.21
CA PRO A 84 11.46 1.04 8.58
C PRO A 84 10.31 0.32 9.31
N LYS A 85 9.28 1.03 9.76
CA LYS A 85 8.28 0.48 10.68
C LYS A 85 6.89 0.30 10.08
N TYR A 86 6.60 0.90 8.92
CA TYR A 86 5.24 0.90 8.36
C TYR A 86 5.25 0.71 6.85
N PHE A 87 4.09 0.27 6.34
CA PHE A 87 3.77 0.24 4.92
C PHE A 87 2.42 0.92 4.71
N VAL A 88 2.28 1.63 3.59
CA VAL A 88 0.98 2.06 3.11
C VAL A 88 0.54 1.14 1.98
N ALA A 89 -0.70 0.70 2.01
CA ALA A 89 -1.32 -0.13 0.99
C ALA A 89 -2.42 0.66 0.29
N LEU A 90 -2.51 0.52 -1.03
CA LEU A 90 -3.56 1.12 -1.83
C LEU A 90 -4.10 0.07 -2.79
N TRP A 91 -5.41 -0.16 -2.74
CA TRP A 91 -6.11 -1.00 -3.70
C TRP A 91 -6.69 -0.13 -4.80
N ILE A 92 -6.44 -0.49 -6.06
CA ILE A 92 -7.00 0.18 -7.23
C ILE A 92 -7.70 -0.82 -8.15
N LYS A 93 -8.62 -0.32 -8.97
CA LYS A 93 -9.27 -1.11 -10.01
C LYS A 93 -8.26 -1.55 -11.06
N ALA A 94 -8.36 -2.79 -11.52
CA ALA A 94 -7.44 -3.35 -12.52
C ALA A 94 -7.45 -2.58 -13.85
N THR A 95 -8.54 -1.89 -14.17
CA THR A 95 -8.71 -1.12 -15.41
C THR A 95 -8.06 0.26 -15.37
N HIS A 96 -7.55 0.69 -14.21
CA HIS A 96 -6.96 2.02 -14.05
C HIS A 96 -5.46 2.02 -14.26
N ASP A 97 -4.92 3.20 -14.56
CA ASP A 97 -3.48 3.40 -14.78
C ASP A 97 -2.72 3.27 -13.45
N ALA A 98 -2.07 2.13 -13.28
CA ALA A 98 -1.31 1.84 -12.07
C ALA A 98 -0.08 2.75 -11.94
N LEU A 99 0.52 3.20 -13.03
CA LEU A 99 1.68 4.10 -12.97
C LEU A 99 1.30 5.45 -12.39
N ARG A 100 0.14 5.96 -12.78
CA ARG A 100 -0.36 7.23 -12.24
C ARG A 100 -0.68 7.09 -10.75
N ALA A 101 -1.32 5.99 -10.37
CA ALA A 101 -1.63 5.71 -8.96
C ALA A 101 -0.36 5.57 -8.13
N GLN A 102 0.67 4.89 -8.63
CA GLN A 102 1.96 4.78 -7.97
C GLN A 102 2.61 6.14 -7.75
N PHE A 103 2.56 7.01 -8.76
CA PHE A 103 3.10 8.36 -8.65
C PHE A 103 2.37 9.19 -7.60
N GLN A 104 1.03 9.14 -7.62
CA GLN A 104 0.21 9.84 -6.62
C GLN A 104 0.47 9.30 -5.21
N LEU A 105 0.57 7.99 -5.06
CA LEU A 105 0.89 7.35 -3.79
C LEU A 105 2.26 7.80 -3.27
N ARG A 106 3.25 7.90 -4.15
CA ARG A 106 4.59 8.38 -3.81
C ARG A 106 4.55 9.79 -3.23
N ILE A 107 3.77 10.69 -3.83
CA ILE A 107 3.64 12.08 -3.36
C ILE A 107 3.00 12.11 -1.98
N VAL A 108 1.89 11.40 -1.80
CA VAL A 108 1.15 11.39 -0.53
C VAL A 108 1.94 10.68 0.57
N SER A 109 2.76 9.68 0.22
CA SER A 109 3.59 8.96 1.19
C SER A 109 4.53 9.88 1.97
N ALA A 110 5.01 10.95 1.35
CA ALA A 110 5.85 11.93 2.04
C ALA A 110 5.10 12.58 3.21
N ASP A 111 3.82 12.90 3.02
CA ASP A 111 2.98 13.46 4.08
C ASP A 111 2.66 12.43 5.16
N LEU A 112 2.42 11.19 4.76
CA LEU A 112 2.16 10.10 5.71
C LEU A 112 3.38 9.79 6.57
N MET A 113 4.58 9.88 6.01
CA MET A 113 5.83 9.68 6.75
C MET A 113 5.96 10.61 7.95
N ALA A 114 5.46 11.83 7.85
CA ALA A 114 5.51 12.80 8.93
C ALA A 114 4.59 12.43 10.11
N LEU A 115 3.65 11.50 9.93
CA LEU A 115 2.67 11.09 10.93
C LEU A 115 3.05 9.82 11.68
N VAL A 116 4.05 9.11 11.23
CA VAL A 116 4.43 7.79 11.78
C VAL A 116 5.85 7.77 12.38
#